data_fe5d84bd88bb9e20445183ba95134a7f
#
_entry.id   fe5d84bd88bb9e20445183ba95134a7f
#
_cell.length_a   1.000
_cell.length_b   1.000
_cell.length_c   1.000
_cell.angle_alpha   90.00
_cell.angle_beta   90.00
_cell.angle_gamma   90.00
#
_symmetry.space_group_name_H-M   'P 1'
#
loop_
_entity.id
_entity.type
_entity.pdbx_description
1 polymer ?
#
loop_
_entity_poly.entity_id
_entity_poly.type
_entity_poly.pdbx_seq_one_letter_code
_entity_poly.pdbx_strand_id
1 'polypeptide(L)'
;MIFIFIIFVIVMVIFVIAAAIVFSDSGVVFENGRTIKGKEVTPFREIPCNKDIFLFYYLAKKLDIIGDDESRENLVSGFILKWVRDGIITIREKESGAIVKKKNYDMYLDVDAKFENKQETALYKMFILASKEGVLQTKAFQKWCSKHYKKIDDWFTKVDNVTEDSMNKNGYAKTKTIYKRLLFWNIPHDRTVWTDKAYDQCLYVWGFNNFLDDEDNMKEKAAIEVKLWDEYLIFAAVLGIADRVEKQLKVAIPRYEETTTYNNFPLYYYTHTFAHNSMSAASSAASAGQGGSSSFSGGGGGFSGGGGGGVR
;
A
#
# COMPACT_ATOMS: atom_id res chain seq x y z
N MET A 1 -23.68 44.05 -21.66
CA MET A 1 -22.68 43.05 -22.16
C MET A 1 -22.02 42.27 -21.03
N ILE A 2 -21.45 42.93 -20.01
CA ILE A 2 -20.73 42.23 -18.91
C ILE A 2 -21.65 41.24 -18.16
N PHE A 3 -22.90 41.58 -17.87
CA PHE A 3 -23.83 40.71 -17.15
C PHE A 3 -24.16 39.42 -17.94
N ILE A 4 -24.34 39.49 -19.25
CA ILE A 4 -24.58 38.33 -20.13
C ILE A 4 -23.35 37.42 -20.18
N PHE A 5 -22.16 38.02 -20.20
CA PHE A 5 -20.89 37.29 -20.17
C PHE A 5 -20.70 36.51 -18.85
N ILE A 6 -21.05 37.16 -17.72
CA ILE A 6 -21.00 36.52 -16.39
C ILE A 6 -21.95 35.32 -16.33
N ILE A 7 -23.21 35.49 -16.79
CA ILE A 7 -24.17 34.36 -16.86
C ILE A 7 -23.66 33.25 -17.72
N PHE A 8 -23.10 33.54 -18.88
CA PHE A 8 -22.53 32.52 -19.78
C PHE A 8 -21.38 31.74 -19.12
N VAL A 9 -20.47 32.43 -18.43
CA VAL A 9 -19.37 31.79 -17.70
C VAL A 9 -19.91 30.89 -16.57
N ILE A 10 -20.91 31.33 -15.81
CA ILE A 10 -21.54 30.53 -14.73
C ILE A 10 -22.19 29.27 -15.33
N VAL A 11 -22.93 29.38 -16.42
CA VAL A 11 -23.57 28.24 -17.11
C VAL A 11 -22.52 27.24 -17.62
N MET A 12 -21.43 27.74 -18.19
CA MET A 12 -20.32 26.88 -18.64
C MET A 12 -19.65 26.15 -17.49
N VAL A 13 -19.42 26.82 -16.36
CA VAL A 13 -18.83 26.19 -15.16
C VAL A 13 -19.77 25.11 -14.62
N ILE A 14 -21.07 25.39 -14.51
CA ILE A 14 -22.06 24.39 -14.08
C ILE A 14 -22.09 23.19 -15.03
N PHE A 15 -22.03 23.44 -16.34
CA PHE A 15 -22.01 22.37 -17.34
C PHE A 15 -20.75 21.50 -17.21
N VAL A 16 -19.57 22.10 -17.01
CA VAL A 16 -18.32 21.38 -16.82
C VAL A 16 -18.37 20.53 -15.55
N ILE A 17 -18.90 21.08 -14.45
CA ILE A 17 -19.05 20.33 -13.18
C ILE A 17 -20.04 19.17 -13.37
N ALA A 18 -21.18 19.41 -14.01
CA ALA A 18 -22.17 18.36 -14.27
C ALA A 18 -21.60 17.26 -15.17
N ALA A 19 -20.83 17.64 -16.20
CA ALA A 19 -20.12 16.68 -17.05
C ALA A 19 -19.10 15.86 -16.24
N ALA A 20 -18.30 16.50 -15.41
CA ALA A 20 -17.32 15.84 -14.55
C ALA A 20 -17.99 14.80 -13.61
N ILE A 21 -19.14 15.15 -13.02
CA ILE A 21 -19.90 14.24 -12.16
C ILE A 21 -20.47 13.07 -12.96
N VAL A 22 -21.06 13.32 -14.13
CA VAL A 22 -21.65 12.29 -14.98
C VAL A 22 -20.59 11.31 -15.51
N PHE A 23 -19.40 11.80 -15.85
CA PHE A 23 -18.31 11.00 -16.41
C PHE A 23 -17.32 10.49 -15.36
N SER A 24 -17.52 10.82 -14.08
CA SER A 24 -16.76 10.22 -12.98
C SER A 24 -17.08 8.72 -12.88
N ASP A 25 -16.08 7.88 -13.08
CA ASP A 25 -16.16 6.44 -12.85
C ASP A 25 -15.60 6.14 -11.46
N SER A 26 -16.47 6.24 -10.44
CA SER A 26 -16.12 5.87 -9.08
C SER A 26 -16.42 4.38 -8.82
N GLY A 27 -15.41 3.66 -8.34
CA GLY A 27 -15.54 2.29 -7.86
C GLY A 27 -15.45 1.20 -8.94
N VAL A 28 -15.28 -0.03 -8.46
CA VAL A 28 -15.22 -1.25 -9.26
C VAL A 28 -16.62 -1.63 -9.75
N VAL A 29 -16.73 -1.94 -11.04
CA VAL A 29 -17.95 -2.45 -11.64
C VAL A 29 -17.69 -3.82 -12.23
N PHE A 30 -18.43 -4.82 -11.74
CA PHE A 30 -18.38 -6.17 -12.29
C PHE A 30 -19.37 -6.34 -13.44
N GLU A 31 -18.99 -7.12 -14.45
CA GLU A 31 -19.84 -7.35 -15.64
C GLU A 31 -21.16 -8.06 -15.33
N ASN A 32 -21.17 -8.86 -14.27
CA ASN A 32 -22.35 -9.58 -13.77
C ASN A 32 -23.27 -8.71 -12.90
N GLY A 33 -22.92 -7.44 -12.65
CA GLY A 33 -23.68 -6.51 -11.80
C GLY A 33 -23.65 -6.83 -10.31
N ARG A 34 -22.83 -7.82 -9.88
CA ARG A 34 -22.68 -8.16 -8.45
C ARG A 34 -21.90 -7.09 -7.70
N THR A 35 -22.10 -7.04 -6.40
CA THR A 35 -21.30 -6.25 -5.45
C THR A 35 -20.69 -7.18 -4.42
N ILE A 36 -19.55 -6.81 -3.85
CA ILE A 36 -18.91 -7.57 -2.79
C ILE A 36 -19.14 -6.84 -1.46
N LYS A 37 -19.74 -7.55 -0.52
CA LYS A 37 -19.88 -7.09 0.87
C LYS A 37 -18.75 -7.72 1.69
N GLY A 38 -17.62 -7.04 1.77
CA GLY A 38 -16.37 -7.63 2.24
C GLY A 38 -16.43 -8.35 3.58
N LYS A 39 -17.15 -7.79 4.57
CA LYS A 39 -17.31 -8.42 5.90
C LYS A 39 -18.14 -9.72 5.89
N GLU A 40 -18.96 -9.93 4.87
CA GLU A 40 -19.80 -11.13 4.71
C GLU A 40 -19.07 -12.24 3.91
N VAL A 41 -17.87 -11.94 3.36
CA VAL A 41 -17.08 -12.92 2.61
C VAL A 41 -16.49 -13.94 3.56
N THR A 42 -16.71 -15.22 3.25
CA THR A 42 -16.14 -16.35 4.03
C THR A 42 -14.61 -16.23 4.08
N PRO A 43 -13.98 -16.40 5.25
CA PRO A 43 -12.54 -16.42 5.38
C PRO A 43 -11.87 -17.42 4.44
N PHE A 44 -10.81 -16.98 3.77
CA PHE A 44 -10.05 -17.78 2.80
C PHE A 44 -8.58 -17.82 3.18
N ARG A 45 -8.04 -19.01 3.35
CA ARG A 45 -6.70 -19.21 3.92
C ARG A 45 -5.57 -19.06 2.92
N GLU A 46 -5.78 -19.42 1.66
CA GLU A 46 -4.73 -19.36 0.65
C GLU A 46 -4.43 -17.92 0.24
N ILE A 47 -3.15 -17.63 0.01
CA ILE A 47 -2.74 -16.31 -0.46
C ILE A 47 -3.26 -16.11 -1.88
N PRO A 48 -4.12 -15.12 -2.13
CA PRO A 48 -4.71 -14.91 -3.44
C PRO A 48 -3.72 -14.35 -4.47
N CYS A 49 -4.22 -14.13 -5.69
CA CYS A 49 -3.45 -13.51 -6.78
C CYS A 49 -2.19 -14.30 -7.17
N ASN A 50 -2.13 -15.62 -6.92
CA ASN A 50 -0.92 -16.43 -7.11
C ASN A 50 0.32 -15.82 -6.43
N LYS A 51 0.13 -15.17 -5.27
CA LYS A 51 1.18 -14.48 -4.51
C LYS A 51 1.80 -13.28 -5.23
N ASP A 52 1.16 -12.76 -6.27
CA ASP A 52 1.57 -11.50 -6.91
C ASP A 52 1.19 -10.32 -6.01
N ILE A 53 2.20 -9.71 -5.39
CA ILE A 53 2.04 -8.59 -4.46
C ILE A 53 1.43 -7.37 -5.15
N PHE A 54 1.79 -7.09 -6.42
CA PHE A 54 1.27 -5.93 -7.14
C PHE A 54 -0.21 -6.08 -7.49
N LEU A 55 -0.61 -7.27 -7.96
CA LEU A 55 -2.02 -7.55 -8.23
C LEU A 55 -2.83 -7.54 -6.93
N PHE A 56 -2.32 -8.17 -5.87
CA PHE A 56 -2.96 -8.16 -4.56
C PHE A 56 -3.16 -6.73 -4.03
N TYR A 57 -2.11 -5.91 -4.04
CA TYR A 57 -2.15 -4.51 -3.65
C TYR A 57 -3.18 -3.71 -4.45
N TYR A 58 -3.15 -3.86 -5.78
CA TYR A 58 -4.06 -3.17 -6.68
C TYR A 58 -5.53 -3.52 -6.39
N LEU A 59 -5.84 -4.80 -6.21
CA LEU A 59 -7.18 -5.25 -5.86
C LEU A 59 -7.60 -4.76 -4.48
N ALA A 60 -6.76 -4.87 -3.46
CA ALA A 60 -7.05 -4.41 -2.10
C ALA A 60 -7.35 -2.90 -2.06
N LYS A 61 -6.59 -2.09 -2.81
CA LYS A 61 -6.80 -0.65 -2.96
C LYS A 61 -8.12 -0.35 -3.67
N LYS A 62 -8.41 -1.02 -4.80
CA LYS A 62 -9.65 -0.81 -5.57
C LYS A 62 -10.91 -1.28 -4.85
N LEU A 63 -10.78 -2.17 -3.88
CA LEU A 63 -11.86 -2.69 -3.04
C LEU A 63 -12.03 -1.92 -1.73
N ASP A 64 -11.30 -0.81 -1.53
CA ASP A 64 -11.29 -0.02 -0.29
C ASP A 64 -10.95 -0.85 0.98
N ILE A 65 -10.17 -1.94 0.82
CA ILE A 65 -9.65 -2.70 1.96
C ILE A 65 -8.51 -1.93 2.63
N ILE A 66 -7.70 -1.25 1.82
CA ILE A 66 -6.62 -0.37 2.27
C ILE A 66 -6.95 1.07 1.87
N GLY A 67 -6.74 2.01 2.80
CA GLY A 67 -6.93 3.43 2.54
C GLY A 67 -5.88 3.98 1.56
N ASP A 68 -6.27 4.93 0.73
CA ASP A 68 -5.37 5.55 -0.25
C ASP A 68 -4.14 6.18 0.40
N ASP A 69 -4.32 6.83 1.56
CA ASP A 69 -3.24 7.54 2.28
C ASP A 69 -2.14 6.59 2.77
N GLU A 70 -2.49 5.40 3.23
CA GLU A 70 -1.56 4.41 3.79
C GLU A 70 -1.08 3.38 2.75
N SER A 71 -1.74 3.32 1.60
CA SER A 71 -1.51 2.27 0.61
C SER A 71 -0.05 2.20 0.13
N ARG A 72 0.58 3.36 -0.05
CA ARG A 72 1.97 3.46 -0.55
C ARG A 72 2.98 2.90 0.44
N GLU A 73 2.86 3.25 1.71
CA GLU A 73 3.76 2.77 2.77
C GLU A 73 3.56 1.29 3.03
N ASN A 74 2.32 0.82 2.96
CA ASN A 74 1.98 -0.59 3.12
C ASN A 74 2.64 -1.45 2.03
N LEU A 75 2.58 -1.03 0.76
CA LEU A 75 3.24 -1.75 -0.33
C LEU A 75 4.76 -1.80 -0.14
N VAL A 76 5.39 -0.66 0.23
CA VAL A 76 6.84 -0.60 0.47
C VAL A 76 7.22 -1.47 1.66
N SER A 77 6.43 -1.46 2.75
CA SER A 77 6.63 -2.30 3.92
C SER A 77 6.57 -3.80 3.57
N GLY A 78 5.58 -4.19 2.77
CA GLY A 78 5.46 -5.57 2.26
C GLY A 78 6.68 -6.02 1.48
N PHE A 79 7.24 -5.17 0.60
CA PHE A 79 8.46 -5.49 -0.13
C PHE A 79 9.68 -5.59 0.78
N ILE A 80 9.83 -4.73 1.78
CA ILE A 80 10.94 -4.84 2.73
C ILE A 80 10.85 -6.18 3.48
N LEU A 81 9.67 -6.58 3.97
CA LEU A 81 9.48 -7.89 4.61
C LEU A 81 9.82 -9.05 3.66
N LYS A 82 9.37 -8.97 2.40
CA LYS A 82 9.72 -9.96 1.38
C LYS A 82 11.24 -10.07 1.21
N TRP A 83 11.93 -8.96 1.06
CA TRP A 83 13.38 -8.95 0.86
C TRP A 83 14.15 -9.42 2.08
N VAL A 84 13.65 -9.18 3.30
CA VAL A 84 14.24 -9.74 4.53
C VAL A 84 14.04 -11.25 4.58
N ARG A 85 12.81 -11.75 4.29
CA ARG A 85 12.53 -13.18 4.23
C ARG A 85 13.43 -13.90 3.23
N ASP A 86 13.62 -13.28 2.06
CA ASP A 86 14.41 -13.84 0.96
C ASP A 86 15.93 -13.68 1.18
N GLY A 87 16.36 -13.08 2.31
CA GLY A 87 17.77 -12.86 2.64
C GLY A 87 18.47 -11.76 1.83
N ILE A 88 17.70 -10.97 1.05
CA ILE A 88 18.19 -9.88 0.19
C ILE A 88 18.52 -8.64 1.02
N ILE A 89 17.80 -8.43 2.12
CA ILE A 89 18.05 -7.38 3.10
C ILE A 89 18.31 -8.02 4.46
N THR A 90 19.35 -7.56 5.14
CA THR A 90 19.58 -7.86 6.55
C THR A 90 19.44 -6.57 7.36
N ILE A 91 18.64 -6.59 8.43
CA ILE A 91 18.47 -5.45 9.34
C ILE A 91 19.30 -5.71 10.59
N ARG A 92 20.14 -4.73 10.98
CA ARG A 92 20.99 -4.84 12.17
C ARG A 92 20.77 -3.65 13.09
N GLU A 93 20.65 -3.95 14.38
CA GLU A 93 20.59 -2.95 15.43
C GLU A 93 21.95 -2.26 15.56
N LYS A 94 21.93 -0.93 15.69
CA LYS A 94 23.10 -0.10 15.96
C LYS A 94 22.80 0.80 17.13
N GLU A 95 23.63 0.71 18.16
CA GLU A 95 23.56 1.65 19.26
C GLU A 95 24.18 2.98 18.84
N SER A 96 23.47 4.08 19.05
CA SER A 96 23.98 5.43 18.81
C SER A 96 23.70 6.34 20.02
N GLY A 97 24.63 7.19 20.32
CA GLY A 97 24.57 8.16 21.42
C GLY A 97 25.51 7.84 22.57
N ALA A 98 26.29 8.85 23.01
CA ALA A 98 27.27 8.70 24.07
C ALA A 98 26.67 8.69 25.49
N ILE A 99 25.50 9.32 25.68
CA ILE A 99 24.86 9.48 27.00
C ILE A 99 23.51 8.76 27.05
N VAL A 100 22.70 8.83 25.95
CA VAL A 100 21.47 8.12 25.85
C VAL A 100 21.58 7.19 24.64
N LYS A 101 21.64 5.89 24.90
CA LYS A 101 21.69 4.87 23.86
C LYS A 101 20.32 4.80 23.15
N LYS A 102 20.26 5.30 21.92
CA LYS A 102 19.10 5.11 21.04
C LYS A 102 19.36 3.92 20.13
N LYS A 103 18.42 3.00 20.10
CA LYS A 103 18.42 1.92 19.14
C LYS A 103 18.09 2.48 17.75
N ASN A 104 19.02 2.39 16.85
CA ASN A 104 18.83 2.66 15.42
C ASN A 104 19.04 1.36 14.66
N TYR A 105 18.53 1.31 13.46
CA TYR A 105 18.63 0.11 12.62
C TYR A 105 19.11 0.51 11.25
N ASP A 106 20.10 -0.21 10.76
CA ASP A 106 20.63 -0.08 9.42
C ASP A 106 20.22 -1.29 8.59
N MET A 107 19.79 -1.06 7.32
CA MET A 107 19.53 -2.11 6.35
C MET A 107 20.78 -2.38 5.53
N TYR A 108 21.21 -3.61 5.47
CA TYR A 108 22.29 -4.10 4.62
C TYR A 108 21.68 -4.75 3.39
N LEU A 109 21.95 -4.16 2.24
CA LEU A 109 21.34 -4.51 0.95
C LEU A 109 22.29 -5.40 0.15
N ASP A 110 21.78 -6.46 -0.44
CA ASP A 110 22.50 -7.20 -1.48
C ASP A 110 22.51 -6.36 -2.76
N VAL A 111 23.65 -5.80 -3.11
CA VAL A 111 23.81 -4.91 -4.28
C VAL A 111 23.69 -5.63 -5.62
N ASP A 112 23.84 -6.95 -5.62
CA ASP A 112 23.79 -7.82 -6.79
C ASP A 112 22.44 -8.53 -6.96
N ALA A 113 21.47 -8.26 -6.06
CA ALA A 113 20.14 -8.86 -6.08
C ALA A 113 19.43 -8.64 -7.42
N LYS A 114 18.80 -9.71 -7.93
CA LYS A 114 18.07 -9.72 -9.20
C LYS A 114 16.62 -10.11 -8.96
N PHE A 115 15.72 -9.43 -9.64
CA PHE A 115 14.29 -9.69 -9.57
C PHE A 115 13.73 -9.90 -10.97
N GLU A 116 12.78 -10.82 -11.10
CA GLU A 116 12.07 -11.06 -12.36
C GLU A 116 11.13 -9.88 -12.70
N ASN A 117 10.51 -9.32 -11.67
CA ASN A 117 9.57 -8.21 -11.83
C ASN A 117 10.32 -6.88 -11.99
N LYS A 118 10.03 -6.17 -13.08
CA LYS A 118 10.66 -4.87 -13.40
C LYS A 118 10.32 -3.78 -12.39
N GLN A 119 9.12 -3.79 -11.81
CA GLN A 119 8.71 -2.77 -10.84
C GLN A 119 9.38 -3.03 -9.48
N GLU A 120 9.52 -4.29 -9.07
CA GLU A 120 10.30 -4.67 -7.90
C GLU A 120 11.77 -4.27 -8.07
N THR A 121 12.36 -4.57 -9.23
CA THR A 121 13.73 -4.13 -9.57
C THR A 121 13.88 -2.61 -9.47
N ALA A 122 12.89 -1.85 -9.95
CA ALA A 122 12.93 -0.40 -9.92
C ALA A 122 12.84 0.13 -8.48
N LEU A 123 11.98 -0.44 -7.65
CA LEU A 123 11.88 -0.09 -6.23
C LEU A 123 13.20 -0.38 -5.50
N TYR A 124 13.74 -1.58 -5.65
CA TYR A 124 14.99 -1.96 -5.01
C TYR A 124 16.16 -1.05 -5.41
N LYS A 125 16.24 -0.67 -6.69
CA LYS A 125 17.23 0.32 -7.16
C LYS A 125 17.13 1.67 -6.44
N MET A 126 15.95 2.11 -6.02
CA MET A 126 15.81 3.34 -5.24
C MET A 126 16.47 3.19 -3.86
N PHE A 127 16.35 2.01 -3.24
CA PHE A 127 17.04 1.68 -1.99
C PHE A 127 18.56 1.70 -2.17
N ILE A 128 19.06 1.07 -3.22
CA ILE A 128 20.50 1.07 -3.55
C ILE A 128 21.01 2.50 -3.78
N LEU A 129 20.29 3.33 -4.56
CA LEU A 129 20.69 4.72 -4.84
C LEU A 129 20.70 5.61 -3.60
N ALA A 130 19.91 5.30 -2.60
CA ALA A 130 19.86 6.02 -1.34
C ALA A 130 20.87 5.50 -0.31
N SER A 131 21.42 4.31 -0.52
CA SER A 131 22.40 3.67 0.37
C SER A 131 23.83 4.20 0.14
N LYS A 132 24.69 3.95 1.11
CA LYS A 132 26.12 4.13 0.98
C LYS A 132 26.80 2.77 1.13
N GLU A 133 27.47 2.30 0.08
CA GLU A 133 28.16 0.99 0.08
C GLU A 133 27.24 -0.17 0.52
N GLY A 134 25.98 -0.16 0.04
CA GLY A 134 24.99 -1.16 0.40
C GLY A 134 24.38 -1.03 1.79
N VAL A 135 24.75 -0.02 2.57
CA VAL A 135 24.14 0.26 3.88
C VAL A 135 23.15 1.40 3.78
N LEU A 136 21.89 1.15 4.08
CA LEU A 136 20.81 2.12 4.02
C LEU A 136 20.31 2.47 5.42
N GLN A 137 20.43 3.75 5.75
CA GLN A 137 19.90 4.34 6.98
C GLN A 137 18.52 4.97 6.72
N THR A 138 17.61 4.89 7.70
CA THR A 138 16.27 5.47 7.59
C THR A 138 16.29 6.93 7.16
N LYS A 139 17.10 7.77 7.81
CA LYS A 139 17.20 9.20 7.45
C LYS A 139 17.76 9.44 6.07
N ALA A 140 18.65 8.57 5.58
CA ALA A 140 19.21 8.69 4.23
C ALA A 140 18.13 8.42 3.18
N PHE A 141 17.29 7.40 3.40
CA PHE A 141 16.19 7.09 2.50
C PHE A 141 15.10 8.18 2.51
N GLN A 142 14.71 8.68 3.68
CA GLN A 142 13.78 9.80 3.80
C GLN A 142 14.24 11.02 2.99
N LYS A 143 15.50 11.41 3.17
CA LYS A 143 16.11 12.53 2.43
C LYS A 143 16.14 12.26 0.93
N TRP A 144 16.42 11.04 0.53
CA TRP A 144 16.42 10.63 -0.87
C TRP A 144 15.00 10.71 -1.45
N CYS A 145 13.97 10.17 -0.77
CA CYS A 145 12.58 10.21 -1.17
C CYS A 145 12.06 11.64 -1.31
N SER A 146 12.36 12.51 -0.35
CA SER A 146 12.01 13.94 -0.43
C SER A 146 12.63 14.61 -1.65
N LYS A 147 13.90 14.34 -1.94
CA LYS A 147 14.60 14.92 -3.10
C LYS A 147 14.09 14.37 -4.44
N HIS A 148 13.61 13.13 -4.46
CA HIS A 148 13.21 12.41 -5.66
C HIS A 148 11.71 12.05 -5.66
N TYR A 149 10.87 12.86 -5.02
CA TYR A 149 9.44 12.57 -4.85
C TYR A 149 8.72 12.28 -6.17
N LYS A 150 9.05 12.99 -7.26
CA LYS A 150 8.49 12.71 -8.59
C LYS A 150 8.79 11.28 -9.06
N LYS A 151 10.01 10.78 -8.81
CA LYS A 151 10.38 9.41 -9.16
C LYS A 151 9.60 8.39 -8.34
N ILE A 152 9.27 8.71 -7.09
CA ILE A 152 8.40 7.88 -6.25
C ILE A 152 6.98 7.87 -6.82
N ASP A 153 6.41 9.04 -7.11
CA ASP A 153 5.06 9.16 -7.68
C ASP A 153 4.94 8.45 -9.05
N ASP A 154 5.92 8.65 -9.92
CA ASP A 154 6.00 8.00 -11.23
C ASP A 154 6.05 6.47 -11.10
N TRP A 155 6.76 5.97 -10.07
CA TRP A 155 6.84 4.52 -9.82
C TRP A 155 5.48 3.95 -9.39
N PHE A 156 4.77 4.59 -8.44
CA PHE A 156 3.44 4.14 -8.04
C PHE A 156 2.44 4.20 -9.19
N THR A 157 2.43 5.28 -9.95
CA THR A 157 1.60 5.41 -11.15
C THR A 157 1.90 4.29 -12.15
N LYS A 158 3.17 3.96 -12.33
CA LYS A 158 3.58 2.89 -13.22
C LYS A 158 3.20 1.50 -12.70
N VAL A 159 3.23 1.28 -11.38
CA VAL A 159 2.73 0.05 -10.75
C VAL A 159 1.24 -0.13 -11.07
N ASP A 160 0.43 0.90 -10.83
CA ASP A 160 -1.01 0.85 -11.10
C ASP A 160 -1.27 0.56 -12.59
N ASN A 161 -0.64 1.30 -13.52
CA ASN A 161 -0.84 1.14 -14.96
C ASN A 161 -0.41 -0.24 -15.47
N VAL A 162 0.76 -0.74 -15.05
CA VAL A 162 1.25 -2.06 -15.47
C VAL A 162 0.37 -3.18 -14.93
N THR A 163 -0.15 -3.02 -13.72
CA THR A 163 -1.07 -4.01 -13.13
C THR A 163 -2.41 -4.00 -13.86
N GLU A 164 -2.96 -2.83 -14.18
CA GLU A 164 -4.19 -2.71 -14.97
C GLU A 164 -4.04 -3.30 -16.38
N ASP A 165 -2.93 -3.00 -17.06
CA ASP A 165 -2.60 -3.61 -18.35
C ASP A 165 -2.51 -5.15 -18.25
N SER A 166 -1.91 -5.66 -17.18
CA SER A 166 -1.83 -7.09 -16.92
C SER A 166 -3.21 -7.70 -16.68
N MET A 167 -4.09 -7.02 -15.93
CA MET A 167 -5.47 -7.45 -15.72
C MET A 167 -6.24 -7.56 -17.04
N ASN A 168 -6.10 -6.56 -17.91
CA ASN A 168 -6.73 -6.58 -19.23
C ASN A 168 -6.21 -7.76 -20.09
N LYS A 169 -4.89 -7.94 -20.15
CA LYS A 169 -4.26 -9.03 -20.91
C LYS A 169 -4.65 -10.43 -20.41
N ASN A 170 -4.81 -10.58 -19.10
CA ASN A 170 -5.13 -11.84 -18.45
C ASN A 170 -6.64 -12.09 -18.31
N GLY A 171 -7.49 -11.21 -18.87
CA GLY A 171 -8.93 -11.39 -18.89
C GLY A 171 -9.61 -11.13 -17.55
N TYR A 172 -9.02 -10.34 -16.66
CA TYR A 172 -9.64 -9.87 -15.43
C TYR A 172 -10.49 -8.62 -15.65
N ALA A 173 -10.16 -7.81 -16.65
CA ALA A 173 -10.89 -6.61 -16.99
C ALA A 173 -11.08 -6.51 -18.51
N LYS A 174 -12.09 -5.76 -18.93
CA LYS A 174 -12.36 -5.42 -20.32
C LYS A 174 -12.99 -4.05 -20.42
N THR A 175 -12.75 -3.37 -21.52
CA THR A 175 -13.41 -2.09 -21.81
C THR A 175 -14.79 -2.35 -22.40
N LYS A 176 -15.81 -1.67 -21.88
CA LYS A 176 -17.18 -1.70 -22.38
C LYS A 176 -17.63 -0.27 -22.62
N THR A 177 -18.07 0.00 -23.86
CA THR A 177 -18.71 1.28 -24.18
C THR A 177 -20.10 1.32 -23.57
N ILE A 178 -20.35 2.27 -22.70
CA ILE A 178 -21.68 2.59 -22.14
C ILE A 178 -22.10 3.96 -22.64
N TYR A 179 -23.41 4.22 -22.64
CA TYR A 179 -23.93 5.53 -23.02
C TYR A 179 -24.36 6.28 -21.76
N LYS A 180 -23.69 7.39 -21.45
CA LYS A 180 -24.06 8.27 -20.35
C LYS A 180 -24.88 9.44 -20.88
N ARG A 181 -26.01 9.71 -20.23
CA ARG A 181 -26.90 10.81 -20.62
C ARG A 181 -26.43 12.11 -19.99
N LEU A 182 -26.07 13.06 -20.84
CA LEU A 182 -25.80 14.44 -20.44
C LEU A 182 -26.84 15.34 -21.09
N LEU A 183 -27.78 15.87 -20.30
CA LEU A 183 -28.95 16.61 -20.76
C LEU A 183 -29.78 15.80 -21.77
N PHE A 184 -29.69 16.12 -23.06
CA PHE A 184 -30.44 15.47 -24.17
C PHE A 184 -29.58 14.54 -25.01
N TRP A 185 -28.28 14.46 -24.77
CA TRP A 185 -27.35 13.66 -25.55
C TRP A 185 -26.92 12.40 -24.82
N ASN A 186 -26.94 11.28 -25.55
CA ASN A 186 -26.32 10.04 -25.11
C ASN A 186 -24.89 10.04 -25.62
N ILE A 187 -23.93 10.23 -24.73
CA ILE A 187 -22.51 10.31 -25.05
C ILE A 187 -21.91 8.93 -24.80
N PRO A 188 -21.23 8.32 -25.80
CA PRO A 188 -20.51 7.08 -25.59
C PRO A 188 -19.36 7.33 -24.59
N HIS A 189 -19.21 6.45 -23.62
CA HIS A 189 -18.19 6.51 -22.60
C HIS A 189 -17.62 5.11 -22.39
N ASP A 190 -16.33 4.97 -22.61
CA ASP A 190 -15.65 3.71 -22.39
C ASP A 190 -15.37 3.53 -20.90
N ARG A 191 -15.84 2.42 -20.35
CA ARG A 191 -15.68 2.09 -18.94
C ARG A 191 -15.01 0.72 -18.81
N THR A 192 -14.02 0.64 -17.92
CA THR A 192 -13.45 -0.64 -17.50
C THR A 192 -14.46 -1.39 -16.64
N VAL A 193 -14.83 -2.59 -17.05
CA VAL A 193 -15.62 -3.53 -16.27
C VAL A 193 -14.78 -4.76 -15.94
N TRP A 194 -14.96 -5.25 -14.74
CA TRP A 194 -14.23 -6.40 -14.24
C TRP A 194 -15.03 -7.67 -14.50
N THR A 195 -14.36 -8.71 -14.97
CA THR A 195 -14.96 -9.99 -15.33
C THR A 195 -15.29 -10.84 -14.09
N ASP A 196 -16.00 -11.96 -14.29
CA ASP A 196 -16.24 -12.95 -13.22
C ASP A 196 -14.91 -13.49 -12.64
N LYS A 197 -13.89 -13.64 -13.49
CA LYS A 197 -12.54 -14.03 -13.02
C LYS A 197 -11.95 -13.02 -12.03
N ALA A 198 -12.14 -11.72 -12.26
CA ALA A 198 -11.73 -10.68 -11.31
C ALA A 198 -12.60 -10.70 -10.05
N TYR A 199 -13.90 -10.92 -10.21
CA TYR A 199 -14.82 -11.04 -9.08
C TYR A 199 -14.38 -12.13 -8.11
N ASP A 200 -14.03 -13.32 -8.61
CA ASP A 200 -13.54 -14.42 -7.79
C ASP A 200 -12.23 -14.06 -7.06
N GLN A 201 -11.28 -13.40 -7.74
CA GLN A 201 -10.06 -12.93 -7.09
C GLN A 201 -10.34 -11.88 -6.01
N CYS A 202 -11.30 -11.00 -6.22
CA CYS A 202 -11.72 -10.02 -5.22
C CYS A 202 -12.35 -10.69 -3.98
N LEU A 203 -13.14 -11.76 -4.18
CA LEU A 203 -13.64 -12.58 -3.07
C LEU A 203 -12.49 -13.22 -2.29
N TYR A 204 -11.47 -13.75 -2.98
CA TYR A 204 -10.30 -14.33 -2.30
C TYR A 204 -9.49 -13.29 -1.55
N VAL A 205 -9.31 -12.08 -2.09
CA VAL A 205 -8.63 -10.97 -1.38
C VAL A 205 -9.39 -10.58 -0.11
N TRP A 206 -10.71 -10.41 -0.19
CA TRP A 206 -11.54 -10.15 0.99
C TRP A 206 -11.53 -11.30 1.98
N GLY A 207 -11.69 -12.53 1.50
CA GLY A 207 -11.66 -13.72 2.35
C GLY A 207 -10.32 -13.90 3.06
N PHE A 208 -9.21 -13.60 2.38
CA PHE A 208 -7.88 -13.63 2.99
C PHE A 208 -7.69 -12.52 4.03
N ASN A 209 -8.17 -11.31 3.76
CA ASN A 209 -8.19 -10.24 4.76
C ASN A 209 -8.99 -10.65 6.00
N ASN A 210 -10.21 -11.18 5.81
CA ASN A 210 -11.06 -11.66 6.93
C ASN A 210 -10.39 -12.81 7.68
N PHE A 211 -9.69 -13.71 6.98
CA PHE A 211 -8.92 -14.77 7.60
C PHE A 211 -7.79 -14.26 8.49
N LEU A 212 -7.05 -13.25 8.03
CA LEU A 212 -5.94 -12.67 8.79
C LEU A 212 -6.45 -11.82 9.97
N ASP A 213 -7.60 -11.16 9.84
CA ASP A 213 -8.16 -10.27 10.86
C ASP A 213 -8.90 -11.03 11.98
N ASP A 214 -9.31 -12.26 11.74
CA ASP A 214 -10.06 -13.09 12.70
C ASP A 214 -9.13 -13.81 13.68
N GLU A 215 -9.17 -13.40 14.97
CA GLU A 215 -8.36 -13.98 16.04
C GLU A 215 -8.66 -15.47 16.29
N ASP A 216 -9.91 -15.89 16.16
CA ASP A 216 -10.30 -17.29 16.40
C ASP A 216 -9.77 -18.19 15.29
N ASN A 217 -9.80 -17.72 14.06
CA ASN A 217 -9.18 -18.41 12.93
C ASN A 217 -7.66 -18.60 13.11
N MET A 218 -6.98 -17.67 13.76
CA MET A 218 -5.54 -17.75 14.00
C MET A 218 -5.19 -18.83 15.05
N LYS A 219 -5.99 -18.99 16.12
CA LYS A 219 -5.73 -19.99 17.17
C LYS A 219 -5.84 -21.44 16.68
N GLU A 220 -6.83 -21.74 15.83
CA GLU A 220 -6.98 -23.07 15.23
C GLU A 220 -5.83 -23.44 14.28
N LYS A 221 -5.09 -22.45 13.79
CA LYS A 221 -4.07 -22.56 12.73
C LYS A 221 -2.65 -22.47 13.23
N ALA A 222 -2.44 -22.41 14.55
CA ALA A 222 -1.11 -22.41 15.18
C ALA A 222 -0.24 -23.63 14.82
N ALA A 223 -0.84 -24.69 14.27
CA ALA A 223 -0.14 -25.87 13.77
C ALA A 223 0.38 -25.73 12.32
N ILE A 224 0.16 -24.58 11.68
CA ILE A 224 0.62 -24.34 10.31
C ILE A 224 2.12 -24.01 10.33
N GLU A 225 2.83 -24.48 9.30
CA GLU A 225 4.26 -24.24 9.15
C GLU A 225 4.64 -22.77 9.30
N VAL A 226 5.63 -22.48 10.14
CA VAL A 226 6.09 -21.11 10.42
C VAL A 226 6.48 -20.34 9.15
N LYS A 227 7.04 -21.03 8.15
CA LYS A 227 7.38 -20.42 6.85
C LYS A 227 6.18 -19.83 6.11
N LEU A 228 4.99 -20.42 6.27
CA LEU A 228 3.76 -19.89 5.67
C LEU A 228 3.32 -18.59 6.37
N TRP A 229 3.58 -18.48 7.67
CA TRP A 229 3.31 -17.26 8.41
C TRP A 229 4.23 -16.12 8.04
N ASP A 230 5.51 -16.39 7.77
CA ASP A 230 6.42 -15.37 7.23
C ASP A 230 5.90 -14.81 5.90
N GLU A 231 5.28 -15.66 5.09
CA GLU A 231 4.65 -15.25 3.84
C GLU A 231 3.34 -14.45 4.08
N TYR A 232 2.50 -14.89 5.02
CA TYR A 232 1.28 -14.16 5.39
C TYR A 232 1.57 -12.75 5.91
N LEU A 233 2.65 -12.57 6.68
CA LEU A 233 3.05 -11.26 7.20
C LEU A 233 3.38 -10.27 6.08
N ILE A 234 3.90 -10.71 4.95
CA ILE A 234 4.14 -9.84 3.78
C ILE A 234 2.82 -9.26 3.27
N PHE A 235 1.81 -10.11 3.06
CA PHE A 235 0.50 -9.67 2.58
C PHE A 235 -0.29 -8.92 3.65
N ALA A 236 -0.14 -9.30 4.92
CA ALA A 236 -0.68 -8.54 6.04
C ALA A 236 -0.09 -7.12 6.13
N ALA A 237 1.19 -6.95 5.79
CA ALA A 237 1.81 -5.63 5.70
C ALA A 237 1.23 -4.80 4.56
N VAL A 238 0.99 -5.41 3.40
CA VAL A 238 0.30 -4.75 2.27
C VAL A 238 -1.12 -4.33 2.65
N LEU A 239 -1.81 -5.11 3.50
CA LEU A 239 -3.13 -4.76 4.04
C LEU A 239 -3.08 -3.74 5.20
N GLY A 240 -1.90 -3.43 5.75
CA GLY A 240 -1.76 -2.55 6.91
C GLY A 240 -2.13 -3.19 8.26
N ILE A 241 -2.23 -4.51 8.34
CA ILE A 241 -2.67 -5.25 9.55
C ILE A 241 -1.59 -6.18 10.14
N ALA A 242 -0.35 -6.11 9.66
CA ALA A 242 0.69 -7.06 10.04
C ALA A 242 1.06 -7.01 11.53
N ASP A 243 0.91 -5.87 12.21
CA ASP A 243 1.15 -5.76 13.66
C ASP A 243 0.15 -6.61 14.47
N ARG A 244 -1.11 -6.65 14.04
CA ARG A 244 -2.14 -7.50 14.62
C ARG A 244 -1.82 -8.97 14.40
N VAL A 245 -1.53 -9.32 13.15
CA VAL A 245 -1.18 -10.69 12.75
C VAL A 245 0.07 -11.18 13.51
N GLU A 246 1.11 -10.37 13.62
CA GLU A 246 2.32 -10.71 14.38
C GLU A 246 2.02 -10.95 15.86
N LYS A 247 1.21 -10.10 16.50
CA LYS A 247 0.80 -10.28 17.90
C LYS A 247 0.02 -11.59 18.10
N GLN A 248 -0.89 -11.91 17.20
CA GLN A 248 -1.65 -13.16 17.23
C GLN A 248 -0.73 -14.37 17.08
N LEU A 249 0.26 -14.31 16.17
CA LEU A 249 1.24 -15.38 15.96
C LEU A 249 2.09 -15.64 17.21
N LYS A 250 2.55 -14.58 17.88
CA LYS A 250 3.31 -14.71 19.13
C LYS A 250 2.52 -15.39 20.25
N VAL A 251 1.20 -15.20 20.27
CA VAL A 251 0.32 -15.87 21.22
C VAL A 251 0.04 -17.33 20.82
N ALA A 252 -0.16 -17.56 19.52
CA ALA A 252 -0.61 -18.86 19.01
C ALA A 252 0.53 -19.88 18.87
N ILE A 253 1.76 -19.43 18.55
CA ILE A 253 2.90 -20.31 18.28
C ILE A 253 3.96 -20.13 19.38
N PRO A 254 4.10 -21.11 20.30
CA PRO A 254 5.22 -21.09 21.26
C PRO A 254 6.55 -21.03 20.52
N ARG A 255 7.45 -20.11 20.96
CA ARG A 255 8.75 -19.89 20.34
C ARG A 255 8.71 -19.42 18.89
N TYR A 256 7.62 -18.73 18.48
CA TYR A 256 7.54 -18.11 17.16
C TYR A 256 8.81 -17.32 16.82
N GLU A 257 9.30 -16.53 17.77
CA GLU A 257 10.48 -15.68 17.62
C GLU A 257 11.80 -16.45 17.36
N GLU A 258 11.87 -17.73 17.78
CA GLU A 258 13.05 -18.59 17.54
C GLU A 258 12.99 -19.26 16.15
N THR A 259 11.82 -19.39 15.57
CA THR A 259 11.56 -20.20 14.37
C THR A 259 11.27 -19.37 13.12
N THR A 260 10.84 -18.11 13.31
CA THR A 260 10.59 -17.19 12.19
C THR A 260 11.89 -16.67 11.57
N THR A 261 11.88 -16.42 10.26
CA THR A 261 12.97 -15.76 9.56
C THR A 261 13.21 -14.34 10.08
N TYR A 262 12.23 -13.77 10.72
CA TYR A 262 12.24 -12.38 11.18
C TYR A 262 12.86 -12.13 12.55
N ASN A 263 13.30 -13.16 13.29
CA ASN A 263 14.04 -13.08 14.58
C ASN A 263 13.66 -11.92 15.51
N ASN A 264 13.18 -12.17 16.71
CA ASN A 264 13.05 -11.33 17.93
C ASN A 264 13.02 -9.78 17.81
N PHE A 265 12.93 -9.26 16.62
CA PHE A 265 12.96 -7.83 16.31
C PHE A 265 11.52 -7.40 15.96
N PRO A 266 11.04 -6.25 16.43
CA PRO A 266 9.74 -5.73 15.99
C PRO A 266 9.87 -5.27 14.53
N LEU A 267 10.14 -6.25 13.65
CA LEU A 267 10.53 -6.04 12.26
C LEU A 267 9.43 -5.32 11.50
N TYR A 268 8.18 -5.73 11.72
CA TYR A 268 7.07 -5.05 11.09
C TYR A 268 6.99 -3.59 11.52
N TYR A 269 7.05 -3.30 12.82
CA TYR A 269 7.02 -1.93 13.33
C TYR A 269 8.13 -1.07 12.70
N TYR A 270 9.33 -1.63 12.59
CA TYR A 270 10.45 -0.94 11.96
C TYR A 270 10.22 -0.73 10.45
N THR A 271 9.84 -1.75 9.70
CA THR A 271 9.63 -1.66 8.25
C THR A 271 8.49 -0.72 7.92
N HIS A 272 7.40 -0.77 8.68
CA HIS A 272 6.27 0.14 8.53
C HIS A 272 6.67 1.58 8.86
N THR A 273 7.33 1.82 10.00
CA THR A 273 7.82 3.17 10.37
C THR A 273 8.80 3.71 9.34
N PHE A 274 9.70 2.87 8.83
CA PHE A 274 10.63 3.24 7.77
C PHE A 274 9.88 3.65 6.48
N ALA A 275 8.93 2.84 6.04
CA ALA A 275 8.14 3.09 4.85
C ALA A 275 7.26 4.35 5.01
N HIS A 276 6.53 4.46 6.12
CA HIS A 276 5.70 5.61 6.46
C HIS A 276 6.50 6.93 6.43
N ASN A 277 7.58 7.02 7.19
CA ASN A 277 8.40 8.23 7.23
C ASN A 277 8.98 8.59 5.86
N SER A 278 9.32 7.59 5.04
CA SER A 278 9.89 7.80 3.71
C SER A 278 8.84 8.27 2.71
N MET A 279 7.65 7.68 2.71
CA MET A 279 6.55 8.09 1.84
C MET A 279 5.97 9.44 2.24
N SER A 280 5.84 9.70 3.54
CA SER A 280 5.46 11.01 4.09
C SER A 280 6.44 12.13 3.69
N ALA A 281 7.75 11.84 3.70
CA ALA A 281 8.77 12.79 3.23
C ALA A 281 8.64 13.10 1.73
N ALA A 282 8.31 12.10 0.90
CA ALA A 282 8.04 12.31 -0.52
C ALA A 282 6.76 13.14 -0.74
N SER A 283 5.67 12.81 -0.07
CA SER A 283 4.38 13.50 -0.16
C SER A 283 4.48 14.96 0.28
N SER A 284 5.19 15.24 1.38
CA SER A 284 5.43 16.61 1.86
C SER A 284 6.24 17.43 0.85
N ALA A 285 7.23 16.82 0.20
CA ALA A 285 8.01 17.49 -0.85
C ALA A 285 7.18 17.75 -2.12
N ALA A 286 6.29 16.83 -2.49
CA ALA A 286 5.37 17.00 -3.61
C ALA A 286 4.43 18.19 -3.37
N SER A 287 3.84 18.27 -2.18
CA SER A 287 2.94 19.37 -1.78
C SER A 287 3.66 20.72 -1.78
N ALA A 288 4.91 20.79 -1.29
CA ALA A 288 5.72 21.99 -1.29
C ALA A 288 6.14 22.42 -2.73
N GLY A 289 6.38 21.45 -3.62
CA GLY A 289 6.76 21.72 -5.01
C GLY A 289 5.62 22.18 -5.91
N GLN A 290 4.36 21.90 -5.55
CA GLN A 290 3.15 22.36 -6.27
C GLN A 290 2.64 23.72 -5.76
N GLY A 291 3.10 24.18 -4.59
CA GLY A 291 2.67 25.41 -3.93
C GLY A 291 3.54 26.63 -4.29
N GLY A 292 3.54 27.05 -5.55
CA GLY A 292 3.86 28.43 -5.88
C GLY A 292 2.65 29.32 -5.63
N SER A 293 2.50 29.86 -4.41
CA SER A 293 1.49 30.83 -3.93
C SER A 293 0.35 30.25 -3.09
N SER A 294 0.63 29.93 -1.84
CA SER A 294 -0.21 30.34 -0.69
C SER A 294 0.45 29.80 0.60
N SER A 295 0.82 30.74 1.45
CA SER A 295 1.26 30.49 2.83
C SER A 295 0.16 29.77 3.60
N PHE A 296 0.36 28.51 3.93
CA PHE A 296 -0.42 27.82 4.94
C PHE A 296 0.53 27.28 6.03
N SER A 297 0.47 27.94 7.16
CA SER A 297 1.07 27.51 8.42
C SER A 297 0.28 26.29 8.92
N GLY A 298 0.84 25.10 8.77
CA GLY A 298 0.29 23.84 9.29
C GLY A 298 1.15 23.36 10.45
N GLY A 299 0.59 23.39 11.66
CA GLY A 299 1.24 23.07 12.91
C GLY A 299 1.63 21.60 13.02
N GLY A 300 2.87 21.35 13.50
CA GLY A 300 3.39 20.05 13.82
C GLY A 300 2.68 19.47 15.04
N GLY A 301 1.92 18.39 14.85
CA GLY A 301 1.38 17.57 15.92
C GLY A 301 2.47 16.65 16.47
N GLY A 302 3.09 17.06 17.59
CA GLY A 302 4.01 16.20 18.33
C GLY A 302 3.21 15.14 19.11
N PHE A 303 3.39 13.87 18.81
CA PHE A 303 2.94 12.80 19.68
C PHE A 303 3.90 12.66 20.86
N SER A 304 3.53 13.20 22.01
CA SER A 304 4.16 12.87 23.28
C SER A 304 3.37 11.75 23.95
N GLY A 305 3.89 10.53 23.87
CA GLY A 305 3.40 9.39 24.64
C GLY A 305 3.83 9.54 26.10
N GLY A 306 2.94 10.00 26.98
CA GLY A 306 3.10 10.01 28.41
C GLY A 306 2.50 8.76 29.02
N GLY A 307 3.34 7.76 29.37
CA GLY A 307 2.97 6.69 30.26
C GLY A 307 3.10 7.15 31.71
N GLY A 308 1.98 7.26 32.45
CA GLY A 308 1.92 7.49 33.87
C GLY A 308 1.32 6.31 34.60
N GLY A 309 2.14 5.45 35.17
CA GLY A 309 1.73 4.49 36.18
C GLY A 309 1.52 5.20 37.52
N GLY A 310 0.38 4.97 38.15
CA GLY A 310 0.06 5.40 39.50
C GLY A 310 -0.46 4.21 40.30
N VAL A 311 0.36 3.82 41.23
CA VAL A 311 0.06 2.85 42.30
C VAL A 311 -0.83 3.52 43.35
N ARG A 312 -1.93 2.88 43.69
CA ARG A 312 -2.44 2.73 45.06
C ARG A 312 -3.48 1.63 45.11
#